data_9d4ce3fe0af71a96e9563efdf03a48ac
#
_entry.id   9d4ce3fe0af71a96e9563efdf03a48ac
#
_cell.length_a   1.000
_cell.length_b   1.000
_cell.length_c   1.000
_cell.angle_alpha   90.00
_cell.angle_beta   90.00
_cell.angle_gamma   90.00
#
_symmetry.space_group_name_H-M   'P 1'
#
loop_
_entity.id
_entity.type
_entity.pdbx_description
1 polymer ?
#
loop_
_entity_poly.entity_id
_entity_poly.type
_entity_poly.pdbx_seq_one_letter_code
_entity_poly.pdbx_strand_id
1 'polypeptide(L)'
;MNILAIDPGTEQSGWCSYHPELGVIGAGVKPNDVMLYEIRHSCADILALEMVASYGMAVGKDVFETVRWIGRFQQAWKHPDDAMLVYRRDVKLR
;
A
#
# COMPACT_ATOMS: atom_id res chain seq x y z
N MET A 1 -8.54 -16.32 -1.92
CA MET A 1 -8.23 -14.95 -2.43
C MET A 1 -7.19 -14.31 -1.53
N ASN A 2 -6.07 -13.94 -2.11
CA ASN A 2 -4.97 -13.33 -1.36
C ASN A 2 -4.96 -11.81 -1.54
N ILE A 3 -4.73 -11.10 -0.45
CA ILE A 3 -4.68 -9.65 -0.44
C ILE A 3 -3.26 -9.24 -0.02
N LEU A 4 -2.65 -8.35 -0.78
CA LEU A 4 -1.41 -7.70 -0.41
C LEU A 4 -1.75 -6.27 -0.01
N ALA A 5 -1.55 -5.96 1.28
CA ALA A 5 -1.83 -4.63 1.83
C ALA A 5 -0.51 -3.91 2.09
N ILE A 6 -0.43 -2.67 1.67
CA ILE A 6 0.79 -1.86 1.80
C ILE A 6 0.48 -0.59 2.57
N ASP A 7 1.32 -0.29 3.55
CA ASP A 7 1.34 0.99 4.27
C ASP A 7 2.56 1.78 3.76
N PRO A 8 2.38 2.67 2.79
CA PRO A 8 3.51 3.32 2.13
C PRO A 8 4.21 4.35 3.01
N GLY A 9 5.52 4.41 2.88
CA GLY A 9 6.34 5.42 3.52
C GLY A 9 7.25 6.09 2.50
N THR A 10 8.12 6.98 2.97
CA THR A 10 8.99 7.76 2.10
C THR A 10 10.17 6.95 1.56
N GLU A 11 10.66 5.99 2.32
CA GLU A 11 11.83 5.19 1.94
C GLU A 11 11.56 3.70 2.08
N GLN A 12 10.73 3.32 3.04
CA GLN A 12 10.35 1.94 3.27
C GLN A 12 8.85 1.88 3.54
N SER A 13 8.27 0.71 3.30
CA SER A 13 6.84 0.51 3.41
C SER A 13 6.54 -0.75 4.20
N GLY A 14 5.47 -0.70 5.00
CA GLY A 14 4.94 -1.88 5.66
C GLY A 14 4.11 -2.69 4.68
N TRP A 15 4.11 -4.01 4.87
CA TRP A 15 3.29 -4.89 4.04
C TRP A 15 2.67 -5.99 4.88
N CYS A 16 1.53 -6.46 4.40
CA CYS A 16 0.84 -7.61 5.01
C CYS A 16 0.22 -8.44 3.89
N SER A 17 0.50 -9.72 3.91
CA SER A 17 -0.18 -10.68 3.02
C SER A 17 -1.27 -11.36 3.82
N TYR A 18 -2.50 -11.30 3.33
CA TYR A 18 -3.67 -11.73 4.07
C TYR A 18 -4.57 -12.63 3.23
N HIS A 19 -5.12 -13.66 3.85
CA HIS A 19 -6.12 -14.52 3.24
C HIS A 19 -7.34 -14.51 4.15
N PRO A 20 -8.56 -14.25 3.62
CA PRO A 20 -9.75 -14.14 4.46
C PRO A 20 -10.01 -15.34 5.37
N GLU A 21 -9.63 -16.54 4.94
CA GLU A 21 -9.84 -17.74 5.74
C GLU A 21 -8.66 -18.06 6.64
N LEU A 22 -7.44 -17.80 6.17
CA LEU A 22 -6.23 -18.18 6.89
C LEU A 22 -5.67 -17.06 7.80
N GLY A 23 -6.12 -15.81 7.59
CA GLY A 23 -5.60 -14.67 8.32
C GLY A 23 -4.30 -14.15 7.72
N VAL A 24 -3.46 -13.56 8.56
CA VAL A 24 -2.18 -13.00 8.12
C VAL A 24 -1.23 -14.13 7.77
N ILE A 25 -0.77 -14.15 6.51
CA ILE A 25 0.19 -15.13 6.02
C ILE A 25 1.61 -14.65 6.29
N GLY A 26 1.84 -13.35 6.17
CA GLY A 26 3.13 -12.75 6.44
C GLY A 26 3.00 -11.24 6.53
N ALA A 27 3.95 -10.60 7.19
CA ALA A 27 3.97 -9.15 7.34
C ALA A 27 5.38 -8.68 7.63
N GLY A 28 5.67 -7.42 7.34
CA GLY A 28 6.98 -6.88 7.61
C GLY A 28 7.14 -5.49 7.01
N VAL A 29 8.39 -5.07 6.89
CA VAL A 29 8.77 -3.79 6.31
C VAL A 29 9.85 -4.04 5.27
N LYS A 30 9.76 -3.38 4.14
CA LYS A 30 10.76 -3.49 3.06
C LYS A 30 11.07 -2.12 2.49
N PRO A 31 12.30 -1.91 1.99
CA PRO A 31 12.61 -0.72 1.22
C PRO A 31 11.67 -0.56 0.03
N ASN A 32 11.38 0.67 -0.35
CA ASN A 32 10.39 0.93 -1.38
C ASN A 32 10.76 0.37 -2.76
N ASP A 33 12.04 0.33 -3.11
CA ASP A 33 12.45 -0.27 -4.38
C ASP A 33 12.22 -1.78 -4.39
N VAL A 34 12.45 -2.45 -3.26
CA VAL A 34 12.15 -3.86 -3.10
C VAL A 34 10.64 -4.09 -3.15
N MET A 35 9.88 -3.23 -2.47
CA MET A 35 8.42 -3.30 -2.47
C MET A 35 7.86 -3.17 -3.88
N LEU A 36 8.42 -2.26 -4.67
CA LEU A 36 8.02 -2.06 -6.07
C LEU A 36 8.19 -3.36 -6.88
N TYR A 37 9.34 -4.02 -6.71
CA TYR A 37 9.61 -5.29 -7.36
C TYR A 37 8.61 -6.36 -6.91
N GLU A 38 8.36 -6.44 -5.60
CA GLU A 38 7.45 -7.43 -5.04
C GLU A 38 6.02 -7.25 -5.56
N ILE A 39 5.55 -6.01 -5.66
CA ILE A 39 4.22 -5.72 -6.20
C ILE A 39 4.12 -6.16 -7.65
N ARG A 40 5.16 -5.84 -8.43
CA ARG A 40 5.18 -6.17 -9.86
C ARG A 40 5.09 -7.66 -10.11
N HIS A 41 5.66 -8.47 -9.23
CA HIS A 41 5.73 -9.93 -9.38
C HIS A 41 4.78 -10.67 -8.44
N SER A 42 3.89 -9.96 -7.76
CA SER A 42 2.99 -10.56 -6.79
C SER A 42 1.95 -11.44 -7.46
N CYS A 43 1.62 -12.56 -6.81
CA CYS A 43 0.53 -13.44 -7.21
C CYS A 43 -0.76 -13.14 -6.45
N ALA A 44 -0.79 -12.07 -5.64
CA ALA A 44 -1.99 -11.69 -4.91
C ALA A 44 -3.12 -11.32 -5.88
N ASP A 45 -4.34 -11.49 -5.41
CA ASP A 45 -5.53 -11.17 -6.21
C ASP A 45 -5.93 -9.71 -6.07
N ILE A 46 -5.65 -9.12 -4.90
CA ILE A 46 -6.01 -7.75 -4.58
C ILE A 46 -4.80 -7.03 -4.02
N LEU A 47 -4.58 -5.81 -4.47
CA LEU A 47 -3.62 -4.88 -3.88
C LEU A 47 -4.40 -3.79 -3.17
N ALA A 48 -4.12 -3.59 -1.87
CA ALA A 48 -4.68 -2.50 -1.09
C ALA A 48 -3.56 -1.58 -0.65
N LEU A 49 -3.68 -0.29 -0.99
CA LEU A 49 -2.68 0.72 -0.66
C LEU A 49 -3.32 1.73 0.29
N GLU A 50 -2.69 1.96 1.45
CA GLU A 50 -3.14 3.02 2.33
C GLU A 50 -2.82 4.36 1.70
N MET A 51 -3.84 5.20 1.57
CA MET A 51 -3.72 6.53 0.98
C MET A 51 -3.80 7.59 2.06
N VAL A 52 -2.91 8.58 1.96
CA VAL A 52 -2.91 9.71 2.88
C VAL A 52 -3.94 10.74 2.47
N ALA A 53 -4.41 11.51 3.45
CA ALA A 53 -5.32 12.63 3.21
C ALA A 53 -4.89 13.79 4.08
N SER A 54 -5.10 15.02 3.59
CA SER A 54 -4.65 16.20 4.29
C SER A 54 -5.58 16.63 5.44
N TYR A 55 -6.86 16.30 5.35
CA TYR A 55 -7.87 16.71 6.32
C TYR A 55 -7.87 18.24 6.54
N GLY A 56 -7.52 19.00 5.51
CA GLY A 56 -7.46 20.45 5.62
C GLY A 56 -6.20 20.99 6.27
N MET A 57 -5.27 20.14 6.64
CA MET A 57 -4.00 20.54 7.23
C MET A 57 -2.92 20.71 6.15
N ALA A 58 -1.94 21.56 6.44
CA ALA A 58 -0.81 21.69 5.55
C ALA A 58 -0.06 20.36 5.46
N VAL A 59 0.42 20.05 4.26
CA VAL A 59 1.19 18.83 4.04
C VAL A 59 2.63 19.19 3.71
N GLY A 60 3.55 18.40 4.22
CA GLY A 60 4.96 18.61 4.03
C GLY A 60 5.57 17.68 2.99
N LYS A 61 6.89 17.78 2.88
CA LYS A 61 7.66 17.02 1.90
C LYS A 61 7.42 15.52 2.02
N ASP A 62 7.34 15.00 3.24
CA ASP A 62 7.19 13.56 3.45
C ASP A 62 5.87 13.04 2.89
N VAL A 63 4.81 13.84 2.99
CA VAL A 63 3.51 13.46 2.43
C VAL A 63 3.61 13.38 0.91
N PHE A 64 4.25 14.37 0.28
CA PHE A 64 4.42 14.37 -1.17
C PHE A 64 5.25 13.18 -1.65
N GLU A 65 6.33 12.86 -0.95
CA GLU A 65 7.16 11.70 -1.29
C GLU A 65 6.37 10.40 -1.16
N THR A 66 5.59 10.27 -0.10
CA THR A 66 4.76 9.09 0.10
C THR A 66 3.72 8.94 -1.01
N VAL A 67 3.07 10.04 -1.40
CA VAL A 67 2.07 10.00 -2.48
C VAL A 67 2.72 9.56 -3.80
N ARG A 68 3.94 10.02 -4.07
CA ARG A 68 4.66 9.59 -5.28
C ARG A 68 4.88 8.09 -5.27
N TRP A 69 5.25 7.51 -4.13
CA TRP A 69 5.45 6.08 -4.01
C TRP A 69 4.13 5.32 -4.16
N ILE A 70 3.03 5.86 -3.59
CA ILE A 70 1.71 5.24 -3.77
C ILE A 70 1.39 5.11 -5.26
N GLY A 71 1.61 6.18 -6.03
CA GLY A 71 1.39 6.15 -7.47
C GLY A 71 2.26 5.13 -8.19
N ARG A 72 3.53 5.03 -7.80
CA ARG A 72 4.44 4.06 -8.39
C ARG A 72 4.03 2.62 -8.07
N PHE A 73 3.61 2.36 -6.84
CA PHE A 73 3.12 1.04 -6.44
C PHE A 73 1.87 0.67 -7.22
N GLN A 74 0.94 1.62 -7.36
CA GLN A 74 -0.28 1.38 -8.12
C GLN A 74 0.04 1.04 -9.57
N GLN A 75 0.95 1.77 -10.19
CA GLN A 75 1.33 1.56 -11.58
C GLN A 75 2.03 0.22 -11.78
N ALA A 76 2.77 -0.25 -10.77
CA ALA A 76 3.47 -1.53 -10.83
C ALA A 76 2.53 -2.73 -10.72
N TRP A 77 1.33 -2.52 -10.18
CA TRP A 77 0.34 -3.59 -10.03
C TRP A 77 -0.14 -4.05 -11.40
N LYS A 78 -0.40 -5.36 -11.53
CA LYS A 78 -0.80 -5.98 -12.79
C LYS A 78 -2.09 -5.40 -13.38
N HIS A 79 -2.95 -4.85 -12.54
CA HIS A 79 -4.18 -4.18 -12.94
C HIS A 79 -4.27 -2.84 -12.20
N PRO A 80 -3.53 -1.81 -12.65
CA PRO A 80 -3.41 -0.55 -11.91
C PRO A 80 -4.74 0.08 -11.50
N ASP A 81 -5.75 0.01 -12.37
CA ASP A 81 -7.05 0.61 -12.09
C ASP A 81 -7.84 -0.13 -11.03
N ASP A 82 -7.45 -1.38 -10.73
CA ASP A 82 -8.12 -2.20 -9.74
C ASP A 82 -7.45 -2.14 -8.36
N ALA A 83 -6.33 -1.44 -8.22
CA ALA A 83 -5.72 -1.27 -6.91
C ALA A 83 -6.66 -0.50 -5.99
N MET A 84 -6.85 -1.01 -4.77
CA MET A 84 -7.73 -0.37 -3.80
C MET A 84 -6.96 0.68 -3.02
N LEU A 85 -7.43 1.92 -3.04
CA LEU A 85 -6.87 2.99 -2.23
C LEU A 85 -7.71 3.13 -0.98
N VAL A 86 -7.13 2.79 0.17
CA VAL A 86 -7.82 2.79 1.45
C VAL A 86 -7.35 4.00 2.25
N TYR A 87 -8.26 4.91 2.56
CA TYR A 87 -7.91 6.11 3.29
C TYR A 87 -7.79 5.82 4.78
N ARG A 88 -6.79 6.42 5.42
CA ARG A 88 -6.52 6.22 6.85
C ARG A 88 -7.76 6.49 7.70
N ARG A 89 -8.57 7.48 7.33
CA ARG A 89 -9.80 7.79 8.05
C ARG A 89 -10.72 6.58 8.15
N ASP A 90 -10.85 5.82 7.07
CA ASP A 90 -11.72 4.64 7.05
C ASP A 90 -11.18 3.55 7.97
N VAL A 91 -9.86 3.40 8.02
CA VAL A 91 -9.20 2.45 8.90
C VAL A 91 -9.42 2.82 10.35
N LYS A 92 -9.33 4.11 10.68
CA LYS A 92 -9.48 4.58 12.07
C LYS A 92 -10.88 4.41 12.63
N LEU A 93 -11.88 4.27 11.79
CA LEU A 93 -13.24 4.05 12.24
C LEU A 93 -13.48 2.65 12.81
N ARG A 94 -12.48 1.81 12.75
CA ARG A 94 -12.51 0.48 13.36
C ARG A 94 -12.21 0.60 14.84
#